data_2caa7d667ee0a71ea0794a685a61aa9e
#
_entry.id   2caa7d667ee0a71ea0794a685a61aa9e
#
_cell.length_a   1.000
_cell.length_b   1.000
_cell.length_c   1.000
_cell.angle_alpha   90.00
_cell.angle_beta   90.00
_cell.angle_gamma   90.00
#
_symmetry.space_group_name_H-M   'P 1'
#
loop_
_entity.id
_entity.type
_entity.pdbx_description
1 polymer ?
#
loop_
_entity_poly.entity_id
_entity_poly.type
_entity_poly.pdbx_seq_one_letter_code
_entity_poly.pdbx_strand_id
1 'polypeptide(L)'
;MPVDTKHKQYLERESDWSMIADLLEGENAIKAAGTTYCPKLTGQTTPEFEDYIGRGSFYNAFARTVSGMTGAATRKEPNVEVDAEIKGLFEDITLGGKSFVEVVKQTIWEVMSFSGFGVYVD
;
A
#
# COMPACT_ATOMS: atom_id res chain seq x y z
N MET A 1 6.09 -7.58 28.62
CA MET A 1 5.93 -6.43 27.71
C MET A 1 4.45 -6.12 27.62
N PRO A 2 4.00 -4.87 27.64
CA PRO A 2 2.62 -4.52 27.34
C PRO A 2 2.27 -5.04 25.91
N VAL A 3 1.01 -5.42 25.71
CA VAL A 3 0.54 -6.00 24.42
C VAL A 3 0.64 -5.01 23.27
N ASP A 4 0.68 -3.71 23.57
CA ASP A 4 0.77 -2.59 22.64
C ASP A 4 2.22 -2.18 22.27
N THR A 5 3.23 -2.90 22.81
CA THR A 5 4.64 -2.58 22.52
C THR A 5 5.00 -3.03 21.11
N LYS A 6 5.29 -2.06 20.23
CA LYS A 6 5.74 -2.34 18.86
C LYS A 6 7.08 -3.09 18.86
N HIS A 7 7.17 -4.11 18.02
CA HIS A 7 8.41 -4.86 17.83
C HIS A 7 9.50 -3.98 17.20
N LYS A 8 10.78 -4.22 17.55
CA LYS A 8 11.91 -3.41 17.06
C LYS A 8 11.96 -3.32 15.53
N GLN A 9 11.78 -4.45 14.84
CA GLN A 9 11.77 -4.48 13.37
C GLN A 9 10.59 -3.69 12.76
N TYR A 10 9.47 -3.59 13.46
CA TYR A 10 8.36 -2.73 13.05
C TYR A 10 8.76 -1.26 13.12
N LEU A 11 9.36 -0.83 14.23
CA LEU A 11 9.80 0.56 14.42
C LEU A 11 10.86 0.99 13.39
N GLU A 12 11.74 0.07 12.99
CA GLU A 12 12.76 0.32 11.96
C GLU A 12 12.16 0.55 10.56
N ARG A 13 10.95 0.02 10.29
CA ARG A 13 10.27 0.13 8.99
C ARG A 13 9.08 1.09 8.97
N GLU A 14 8.64 1.56 10.12
CA GLU A 14 7.43 2.37 10.25
C GLU A 14 7.48 3.63 9.38
N SER A 15 8.64 4.30 9.31
CA SER A 15 8.83 5.49 8.47
C SER A 15 8.72 5.17 6.97
N ASP A 16 9.29 4.03 6.55
CA ASP A 16 9.24 3.61 5.15
C ASP A 16 7.82 3.25 4.75
N TRP A 17 7.10 2.53 5.61
CA TRP A 17 5.69 2.18 5.36
C TRP A 17 4.78 3.40 5.32
N SER A 18 5.03 4.41 6.18
CA SER A 18 4.29 5.67 6.12
C SER A 18 4.51 6.38 4.79
N MET A 19 5.75 6.47 4.32
CA MET A 19 6.06 7.06 3.02
C MET A 19 5.42 6.28 1.86
N ILE A 20 5.44 4.95 1.92
CA ILE A 20 4.78 4.09 0.92
C ILE A 20 3.27 4.33 0.90
N ALA A 21 2.64 4.45 2.08
CA ALA A 21 1.21 4.75 2.18
C ALA A 21 0.88 6.08 1.50
N ASP A 22 1.64 7.15 1.79
CA ASP A 22 1.45 8.46 1.16
C ASP A 22 1.66 8.42 -0.36
N LEU A 23 2.66 7.63 -0.83
CA LEU A 23 2.88 7.41 -2.26
C LEU A 23 1.70 6.70 -2.93
N LEU A 24 1.11 5.70 -2.27
CA LEU A 24 -0.04 4.97 -2.79
C LEU A 24 -1.32 5.82 -2.77
N GLU A 25 -1.50 6.67 -1.75
CA GLU A 25 -2.60 7.63 -1.68
C GLU A 25 -2.51 8.67 -2.80
N GLY A 26 -1.29 9.09 -3.17
CA GLY A 26 -1.03 9.86 -4.37
C GLY A 26 -0.64 11.32 -4.16
N GLU A 27 -0.88 12.14 -5.20
CA GLU A 27 -0.39 13.52 -5.27
C GLU A 27 -0.83 14.39 -4.09
N ASN A 28 -2.07 14.22 -3.64
CA ASN A 28 -2.62 15.05 -2.56
C ASN A 28 -1.92 14.77 -1.22
N ALA A 29 -1.64 13.51 -0.90
CA ALA A 29 -0.91 13.14 0.31
C ALA A 29 0.53 13.66 0.28
N ILE A 30 1.22 13.49 -0.85
CA ILE A 30 2.60 13.99 -1.04
C ILE A 30 2.67 15.52 -0.91
N LYS A 31 1.72 16.24 -1.49
CA LYS A 31 1.65 17.71 -1.38
C LYS A 31 1.31 18.15 0.05
N ALA A 32 0.39 17.47 0.72
CA ALA A 32 0.02 17.76 2.10
C ALA A 32 1.18 17.54 3.09
N ALA A 33 2.04 16.54 2.84
CA ALA A 33 3.24 16.30 3.64
C ALA A 33 4.31 17.41 3.50
N GLY A 34 4.21 18.25 2.47
CA GLY A 34 4.97 19.48 2.28
C GLY A 34 6.48 19.28 2.38
N THR A 35 7.10 19.87 3.39
CA THR A 35 8.57 19.84 3.58
C THR A 35 9.13 18.46 3.92
N THR A 36 8.30 17.50 4.26
CA THR A 36 8.73 16.11 4.54
C THR A 36 9.34 15.46 3.28
N TYR A 37 8.70 15.65 2.13
CA TYR A 37 9.17 15.09 0.86
C TYR A 37 9.79 16.12 -0.08
N CYS A 38 9.45 17.39 0.09
CA CYS A 38 9.96 18.49 -0.72
C CYS A 38 10.61 19.55 0.19
N PRO A 39 11.90 19.46 0.52
CA PRO A 39 12.56 20.43 1.37
C PRO A 39 12.58 21.82 0.69
N LYS A 40 12.37 22.87 1.48
CA LYS A 40 12.49 24.26 1.00
C LYS A 40 13.91 24.56 0.52
N LEU A 41 14.01 25.35 -0.52
CA LEU A 41 15.28 25.92 -0.95
C LEU A 41 15.76 27.02 0.03
N THR A 42 17.08 27.17 0.14
CA THR A 42 17.65 28.24 0.95
C THR A 42 17.17 29.61 0.48
N GLY A 43 16.56 30.38 1.38
CA GLY A 43 16.02 31.70 1.07
C GLY A 43 14.59 31.71 0.52
N GLN A 44 13.99 30.54 0.28
CA GLN A 44 12.59 30.45 -0.18
C GLN A 44 11.61 30.82 0.94
N THR A 45 10.72 31.76 0.69
CA THR A 45 9.65 32.13 1.62
C THR A 45 8.54 31.08 1.64
N THR A 46 7.70 31.12 2.67
CA THR A 46 6.58 30.16 2.78
C THR A 46 5.58 30.28 1.63
N PRO A 47 5.14 31.49 1.20
CA PRO A 47 4.25 31.63 0.06
C PRO A 47 4.85 31.10 -1.26
N GLU A 48 6.13 31.36 -1.51
CA GLU A 48 6.81 30.84 -2.70
C GLU A 48 6.91 29.32 -2.71
N PHE A 49 7.09 28.70 -1.52
CA PHE A 49 7.08 27.26 -1.40
C PHE A 49 5.71 26.66 -1.63
N GLU A 50 4.66 27.27 -1.07
CA GLU A 50 3.27 26.83 -1.26
C GLU A 50 2.87 26.92 -2.73
N ASP A 51 3.23 27.99 -3.41
CA ASP A 51 3.04 28.18 -4.84
C ASP A 51 3.80 27.12 -5.66
N TYR A 52 5.03 26.79 -5.27
CA TYR A 52 5.84 25.77 -5.93
C TYR A 52 5.19 24.39 -5.82
N ILE A 53 4.81 23.99 -4.60
CA ILE A 53 4.12 22.71 -4.35
C ILE A 53 2.77 22.66 -5.09
N GLY A 54 2.00 23.77 -5.04
CA GLY A 54 0.69 23.85 -5.70
C GLY A 54 0.75 23.63 -7.21
N ARG A 55 1.76 24.21 -7.88
CA ARG A 55 1.96 24.08 -9.35
C ARG A 55 2.69 22.81 -9.76
N GLY A 56 3.44 22.18 -8.85
CA GLY A 56 4.16 20.95 -9.13
C GLY A 56 3.20 19.81 -9.50
N SER A 57 3.58 19.00 -10.49
CA SER A 57 2.88 17.76 -10.78
C SER A 57 3.66 16.57 -10.23
N PHE A 58 2.96 15.64 -9.60
CA PHE A 58 3.57 14.43 -9.05
C PHE A 58 3.32 13.24 -9.98
N TYR A 59 4.38 12.71 -10.58
CA TYR A 59 4.31 11.48 -11.36
C TYR A 59 4.51 10.26 -10.45
N ASN A 60 3.42 9.59 -10.09
CA ASN A 60 3.44 8.42 -9.22
C ASN A 60 3.90 7.15 -9.96
N ALA A 61 5.20 7.05 -10.21
CA ALA A 61 5.82 5.88 -10.82
C ALA A 61 5.66 4.64 -9.93
N PHE A 62 5.74 4.80 -8.60
CA PHE A 62 5.66 3.71 -7.63
C PHE A 62 4.29 3.00 -7.73
N ALA A 63 3.18 3.73 -7.56
CA ALA A 63 1.84 3.14 -7.63
C ALA A 63 1.57 2.47 -8.98
N ARG A 64 2.05 3.07 -10.08
CA ARG A 64 1.93 2.47 -11.43
C ARG A 64 2.72 1.17 -11.55
N THR A 65 3.92 1.12 -10.99
CA THR A 65 4.76 -0.08 -11.00
C THR A 65 4.12 -1.20 -10.19
N VAL A 66 3.67 -0.92 -8.96
CA VAL A 66 2.98 -1.90 -8.11
C VAL A 66 1.73 -2.44 -8.80
N SER A 67 0.89 -1.56 -9.35
CA SER A 67 -0.32 -1.96 -10.08
C SER A 67 0.00 -2.81 -11.30
N GLY A 68 1.01 -2.43 -12.09
CA GLY A 68 1.44 -3.17 -13.26
C GLY A 68 1.98 -4.57 -12.92
N MET A 69 2.83 -4.66 -11.89
CA MET A 69 3.38 -5.93 -11.41
C MET A 69 2.30 -6.84 -10.83
N THR A 70 1.39 -6.29 -10.02
CA THR A 70 0.23 -7.04 -9.51
C THR A 70 -0.64 -7.56 -10.63
N GLY A 71 -0.96 -6.70 -11.62
CA GLY A 71 -1.73 -7.09 -12.80
C GLY A 71 -1.04 -8.19 -13.63
N ALA A 72 0.29 -8.11 -13.78
CA ALA A 72 1.06 -9.14 -14.46
C ALA A 72 1.04 -10.48 -13.69
N ALA A 73 1.22 -10.44 -12.36
CA ALA A 73 1.21 -11.61 -11.50
C ALA A 73 -0.18 -12.29 -11.45
N THR A 74 -1.24 -11.49 -11.52
CA THR A 74 -2.63 -11.99 -11.43
C THR A 74 -3.34 -12.09 -12.79
N ARG A 75 -2.57 -12.04 -13.89
CA ARG A 75 -3.13 -12.11 -15.25
C ARG A 75 -3.90 -13.40 -15.53
N LYS A 76 -3.49 -14.50 -14.92
CA LYS A 76 -4.21 -15.76 -14.95
C LYS A 76 -4.77 -16.02 -13.57
N GLU A 77 -6.02 -16.42 -13.51
CA GLU A 77 -6.62 -16.86 -12.25
C GLU A 77 -5.91 -18.10 -11.72
N PRO A 78 -5.67 -18.17 -10.40
CA PRO A 78 -5.10 -19.35 -9.80
C PRO A 78 -6.04 -20.55 -10.01
N ASN A 79 -5.47 -21.69 -10.40
CA ASN A 79 -6.22 -22.95 -10.38
C ASN A 79 -6.25 -23.46 -8.96
N VAL A 80 -7.43 -23.58 -8.38
CA VAL A 80 -7.63 -24.00 -6.99
C VAL A 80 -8.43 -25.30 -6.99
N GLU A 81 -7.79 -26.37 -6.57
CA GLU A 81 -8.42 -27.68 -6.41
C GLU A 81 -8.71 -27.90 -4.93
N VAL A 82 -9.98 -27.92 -4.57
CA VAL A 82 -10.45 -28.14 -3.19
C VAL A 82 -11.62 -29.12 -3.17
N ASP A 83 -11.81 -29.75 -2.02
CA ASP A 83 -12.93 -30.64 -1.80
C ASP A 83 -14.27 -29.89 -1.95
N ALA A 84 -15.28 -30.60 -2.45
CA ALA A 84 -16.60 -30.04 -2.71
C ALA A 84 -17.24 -29.41 -1.46
N GLU A 85 -16.94 -29.94 -0.27
CA GLU A 85 -17.46 -29.48 1.01
C GLU A 85 -17.00 -28.07 1.38
N ILE A 86 -15.78 -27.69 0.98
CA ILE A 86 -15.19 -26.38 1.31
C ILE A 86 -15.23 -25.39 0.14
N LYS A 87 -15.69 -25.84 -1.03
CA LYS A 87 -15.74 -25.00 -2.23
C LYS A 87 -16.53 -23.72 -2.03
N GLY A 88 -17.64 -23.76 -1.29
CA GLY A 88 -18.45 -22.59 -0.97
C GLY A 88 -17.72 -21.53 -0.15
N LEU A 89 -16.73 -21.92 0.68
CA LEU A 89 -15.93 -20.98 1.45
C LEU A 89 -14.99 -20.15 0.57
N PHE A 90 -14.62 -20.63 -0.62
CA PHE A 90 -13.76 -19.92 -1.56
C PHE A 90 -14.47 -18.80 -2.30
N GLU A 91 -15.81 -18.83 -2.32
CA GLU A 91 -16.62 -17.75 -2.90
C GLU A 91 -16.69 -16.53 -1.97
N ASP A 92 -16.64 -16.76 -0.64
CA ASP A 92 -16.56 -15.70 0.37
C ASP A 92 -15.69 -16.14 1.55
N ILE A 93 -14.38 -16.11 1.37
CA ILE A 93 -13.42 -16.57 2.40
C ILE A 93 -13.29 -15.60 3.58
N THR A 94 -13.73 -14.37 3.40
CA THR A 94 -13.63 -13.34 4.44
C THR A 94 -14.91 -13.16 5.25
N LEU A 95 -15.99 -13.87 4.90
CA LEU A 95 -17.35 -13.65 5.42
C LEU A 95 -17.82 -12.18 5.23
N GLY A 96 -17.16 -11.44 4.38
CA GLY A 96 -17.42 -10.03 4.04
C GLY A 96 -17.61 -9.80 2.54
N GLY A 97 -17.82 -10.85 1.76
CA GLY A 97 -18.08 -10.78 0.32
C GLY A 97 -16.85 -10.82 -0.57
N LYS A 98 -15.65 -11.13 -0.03
CA LYS A 98 -14.43 -11.28 -0.85
C LYS A 98 -14.14 -12.76 -1.15
N SER A 99 -13.99 -13.05 -2.42
CA SER A 99 -13.56 -14.37 -2.88
C SER A 99 -12.09 -14.65 -2.58
N PHE A 100 -11.68 -15.91 -2.58
CA PHE A 100 -10.28 -16.30 -2.44
C PHE A 100 -9.36 -15.62 -3.45
N VAL A 101 -9.80 -15.52 -4.71
CA VAL A 101 -9.02 -14.86 -5.78
C VAL A 101 -8.77 -13.39 -5.47
N GLU A 102 -9.76 -12.68 -4.92
CA GLU A 102 -9.62 -11.28 -4.51
C GLU A 102 -8.65 -11.13 -3.34
N VAL A 103 -8.70 -12.03 -2.36
CA VAL A 103 -7.75 -12.05 -1.24
C VAL A 103 -6.32 -12.31 -1.74
N VAL A 104 -6.13 -13.24 -2.67
CA VAL A 104 -4.82 -13.49 -3.30
C VAL A 104 -4.30 -12.24 -4.03
N LYS A 105 -5.13 -11.57 -4.82
CA LYS A 105 -4.77 -10.33 -5.51
C LYS A 105 -4.37 -9.23 -4.52
N GLN A 106 -5.15 -9.07 -3.46
CA GLN A 106 -4.85 -8.10 -2.39
C GLN A 106 -3.54 -8.44 -1.69
N THR A 107 -3.31 -9.71 -1.35
CA THR A 107 -2.06 -10.18 -0.72
C THR A 107 -0.84 -9.85 -1.59
N ILE A 108 -0.91 -10.13 -2.88
CA ILE A 108 0.19 -9.81 -3.82
C ILE A 108 0.44 -8.31 -3.86
N TRP A 109 -0.61 -7.50 -3.92
CA TRP A 109 -0.49 -6.03 -3.92
C TRP A 109 0.16 -5.51 -2.62
N GLU A 110 -0.28 -5.99 -1.46
CA GLU A 110 0.27 -5.62 -0.15
C GLU A 110 1.75 -6.03 -0.01
N VAL A 111 2.08 -7.26 -0.42
CA VAL A 111 3.47 -7.74 -0.37
C VAL A 111 4.37 -6.93 -1.29
N MET A 112 3.91 -6.57 -2.49
CA MET A 112 4.68 -5.74 -3.41
C MET A 112 4.83 -4.30 -2.92
N SER A 113 3.84 -3.78 -2.21
CA SER A 113 3.87 -2.42 -1.67
C SER A 113 4.71 -2.32 -0.39
N PHE A 114 4.42 -3.17 0.60
CA PHE A 114 4.93 -3.06 1.97
C PHE A 114 5.94 -4.15 2.36
N SER A 115 6.26 -5.06 1.44
CA SER A 115 7.16 -6.21 1.67
C SER A 115 6.65 -7.17 2.75
N GLY A 116 5.37 -7.14 3.08
CA GLY A 116 4.77 -8.01 4.08
C GLY A 116 3.25 -7.95 4.07
N PHE A 117 2.65 -9.07 4.45
CA PHE A 117 1.21 -9.21 4.62
C PHE A 117 0.93 -10.18 5.77
N GLY A 118 -0.06 -9.88 6.58
CA GLY A 118 -0.52 -10.74 7.66
C GLY A 118 -1.98 -11.12 7.48
N VAL A 119 -2.29 -12.39 7.68
CA VAL A 119 -3.68 -12.88 7.74
C VAL A 119 -4.00 -13.20 9.18
N TYR A 120 -5.03 -12.57 9.70
CA TYR A 120 -5.62 -12.95 10.99
C TYR A 120 -6.82 -13.84 10.70
N VAL A 121 -6.86 -14.98 11.37
CA VAL A 121 -7.97 -15.94 11.31
C VAL A 121 -8.64 -15.94 12.69
N ASP A 122 -9.92 -15.59 12.73
CA ASP A 122 -10.75 -15.57 13.93
C ASP A 122 -11.60 -16.85 14.03
#